data_f318602b91f0712048d5efe68a3b1c41
#
_entry.id   f318602b91f0712048d5efe68a3b1c41
#
_cell.length_a   1.000
_cell.length_b   1.000
_cell.length_c   1.000
_cell.angle_alpha   90.00
_cell.angle_beta   90.00
_cell.angle_gamma   90.00
#
_symmetry.space_group_name_H-M   'P 1'
#
loop_
_entity.id
_entity.type
_entity.pdbx_description
1 polymer ?
#
loop_
_entity_poly.entity_id
_entity_poly.type
_entity_poly.pdbx_seq_one_letter_code
_entity_poly.pdbx_strand_id
1 'polypeptide(L)'
;MGQNDIIRAFGDWKIRVSWQQEEEKWYFSVVNVVGALTEQPTPKRASTYWAVFKNRLKKEGAGELLTTCKQLKLRAPDGKLRATDVADTQTVFRIIQSVPSEKAVR
;
A
#
# COMPACT_ATOMS: atom_id res chain seq x y z
N MET A 1 4.36 -10.93 -13.25
CA MET A 1 4.20 -9.59 -12.70
C MET A 1 4.98 -9.45 -11.41
N GLY A 2 5.70 -8.41 -11.22
CA GLY A 2 6.53 -8.26 -10.06
C GLY A 2 6.64 -6.82 -9.61
N GLN A 3 7.63 -6.59 -8.76
CA GLN A 3 7.88 -5.29 -8.14
C GLN A 3 8.02 -4.17 -9.18
N ASN A 4 8.74 -4.42 -10.27
CA ASN A 4 8.99 -3.38 -11.27
C ASN A 4 7.73 -2.89 -11.97
N ASP A 5 6.74 -3.78 -12.14
CA ASP A 5 5.50 -3.38 -12.80
C ASP A 5 4.70 -2.41 -11.95
N ILE A 6 4.67 -2.65 -10.64
CA ILE A 6 3.96 -1.75 -9.72
C ILE A 6 4.70 -0.42 -9.62
N ILE A 7 6.02 -0.46 -9.50
CA ILE A 7 6.82 0.75 -9.40
C ILE A 7 6.63 1.63 -10.65
N ARG A 8 6.63 1.02 -11.83
CA ARG A 8 6.42 1.75 -13.09
C ARG A 8 5.03 2.40 -13.16
N ALA A 9 4.02 1.70 -12.62
CA ALA A 9 2.66 2.23 -12.65
C ALA A 9 2.53 3.54 -11.90
N PHE A 10 3.39 3.78 -10.91
CA PHE A 10 3.32 4.97 -10.09
C PHE A 10 4.40 6.01 -10.42
N GLY A 11 5.21 5.76 -11.46
CA GLY A 11 6.18 6.75 -11.93
C GLY A 11 7.24 7.08 -10.90
N ASP A 12 7.33 8.36 -10.52
CA ASP A 12 8.37 8.84 -9.62
C ASP A 12 8.09 8.59 -8.14
N TRP A 13 6.93 8.04 -7.80
CA TRP A 13 6.60 7.76 -6.41
C TRP A 13 7.42 6.59 -5.89
N LYS A 14 7.95 6.75 -4.69
CA LYS A 14 8.73 5.71 -4.05
C LYS A 14 7.82 4.71 -3.37
N ILE A 15 7.86 3.47 -3.84
CA ILE A 15 7.09 2.37 -3.24
C ILE A 15 8.08 1.43 -2.58
N ARG A 16 8.05 1.36 -1.26
CA ARG A 16 8.92 0.44 -0.54
C ARG A 16 8.41 -0.99 -0.72
N VAL A 17 9.33 -1.91 -0.90
CA VAL A 17 8.99 -3.31 -1.16
C VAL A 17 9.86 -4.22 -0.30
N SER A 18 9.39 -5.44 -0.09
CA SER A 18 10.13 -6.45 0.66
C SER A 18 9.88 -7.83 0.06
N TRP A 19 10.94 -8.56 -0.18
CA TRP A 19 10.84 -9.95 -0.63
C TRP A 19 10.74 -10.86 0.59
N GLN A 20 9.74 -11.75 0.61
CA GLN A 20 9.56 -12.72 1.67
C GLN A 20 9.89 -14.11 1.14
N GLN A 21 11.06 -14.61 1.52
CA GLN A 21 11.58 -15.85 0.98
C GLN A 21 10.70 -17.06 1.27
N GLU A 22 10.14 -17.14 2.47
CA GLU A 22 9.31 -18.30 2.85
C GLU A 22 8.06 -18.42 2.00
N GLU A 23 7.51 -17.30 1.57
CA GLU A 23 6.30 -17.27 0.77
C GLU A 23 6.59 -17.09 -0.71
N GLU A 24 7.84 -16.78 -1.04
CA GLU A 24 8.29 -16.47 -2.39
C GLU A 24 7.42 -15.39 -3.03
N LYS A 25 7.20 -14.32 -2.27
CA LYS A 25 6.36 -13.20 -2.71
C LYS A 25 6.99 -11.87 -2.40
N TRP A 26 6.70 -10.90 -3.24
CA TRP A 26 6.98 -9.50 -2.97
C TRP A 26 5.82 -8.88 -2.21
N TYR A 27 6.14 -8.08 -1.20
CA TYR A 27 5.17 -7.31 -0.45
C TYR A 27 5.47 -5.84 -0.63
N PHE A 28 4.41 -5.04 -0.78
CA PHE A 28 4.49 -3.62 -1.09
C PHE A 28 3.90 -2.81 0.06
N SER A 29 4.55 -1.69 0.39
CA SER A 29 4.03 -0.79 1.41
C SER A 29 2.71 -0.19 0.93
N VAL A 30 1.61 -0.51 1.63
CA VAL A 30 0.29 -0.04 1.24
C VAL A 30 0.18 1.48 1.33
N VAL A 31 0.78 2.07 2.37
CA VAL A 31 0.74 3.52 2.53
C VAL A 31 1.41 4.24 1.36
N ASN A 32 2.48 3.65 0.81
CA ASN A 32 3.14 4.25 -0.35
C ASN A 32 2.26 4.14 -1.60
N VAL A 33 1.63 2.98 -1.80
CA VAL A 33 0.74 2.79 -2.96
C VAL A 33 -0.46 3.74 -2.88
N VAL A 34 -1.11 3.79 -1.74
CA VAL A 34 -2.29 4.65 -1.55
C VAL A 34 -1.88 6.12 -1.65
N GLY A 35 -0.73 6.48 -1.08
CA GLY A 35 -0.23 7.84 -1.19
C GLY A 35 -0.01 8.27 -2.63
N ALA A 36 0.56 7.38 -3.45
CA ALA A 36 0.78 7.67 -4.85
C ALA A 36 -0.53 7.80 -5.63
N LEU A 37 -1.48 6.89 -5.37
CA LEU A 37 -2.78 6.93 -6.03
C LEU A 37 -3.56 8.21 -5.75
N THR A 38 -3.47 8.69 -4.52
CA THR A 38 -4.22 9.86 -4.08
C THR A 38 -3.37 11.13 -4.09
N GLU A 39 -2.13 11.00 -4.58
CA GLU A 39 -1.20 12.13 -4.74
C GLU A 39 -1.01 12.92 -3.45
N GLN A 40 -0.85 12.19 -2.34
CA GLN A 40 -0.61 12.83 -1.06
C GLN A 40 0.76 13.50 -1.04
N PRO A 41 0.85 14.76 -0.59
CA PRO A 41 2.09 15.52 -0.68
C PRO A 41 3.19 15.07 0.28
N THR A 42 2.84 14.36 1.34
CA THR A 42 3.83 13.94 2.34
C THR A 42 3.55 12.52 2.82
N PRO A 43 4.57 11.81 3.35
CA PRO A 43 4.35 10.49 3.94
C PRO A 43 3.34 10.52 5.09
N LYS A 44 3.33 11.60 5.87
CA LYS A 44 2.39 11.72 6.97
C LYS A 44 0.95 11.78 6.47
N ARG A 45 0.70 12.54 5.40
CA ARG A 45 -0.64 12.63 4.83
C ARG A 45 -1.08 11.31 4.21
N ALA A 46 -0.15 10.59 3.58
CA ALA A 46 -0.44 9.27 3.05
C ALA A 46 -0.85 8.32 4.18
N SER A 47 -0.14 8.35 5.31
CA SER A 47 -0.47 7.52 6.47
C SER A 47 -1.84 7.85 7.03
N THR A 48 -2.16 9.13 7.12
CA THR A 48 -3.47 9.57 7.60
C THR A 48 -4.58 9.10 6.66
N TYR A 49 -4.37 9.24 5.37
CA TYR A 49 -5.34 8.78 4.37
C TYR A 49 -5.60 7.28 4.53
N TRP A 50 -4.53 6.50 4.63
CA TRP A 50 -4.65 5.05 4.77
C TRP A 50 -5.41 4.67 6.04
N ALA A 51 -5.14 5.35 7.16
CA ALA A 51 -5.83 5.08 8.41
C ALA A 51 -7.33 5.34 8.29
N VAL A 52 -7.71 6.45 7.67
CA VAL A 52 -9.12 6.79 7.45
C VAL A 52 -9.78 5.78 6.52
N PHE A 53 -9.09 5.41 5.45
CA PHE A 53 -9.60 4.46 4.47
C PHE A 53 -9.83 3.07 5.09
N LYS A 54 -8.91 2.62 5.95
CA LYS A 54 -9.09 1.35 6.67
C LYS A 54 -10.35 1.36 7.50
N ASN A 55 -10.58 2.45 8.23
CA ASN A 55 -11.78 2.57 9.06
C ASN A 55 -13.05 2.54 8.22
N ARG A 56 -13.01 3.20 7.07
CA ARG A 56 -14.18 3.20 6.18
C ARG A 56 -14.47 1.81 5.64
N LEU A 57 -13.45 1.06 5.23
CA LEU A 57 -13.63 -0.30 4.76
C LEU A 57 -14.27 -1.18 5.83
N LYS A 58 -13.83 -1.04 7.08
CA LYS A 58 -14.41 -1.81 8.19
C LYS A 58 -15.88 -1.47 8.39
N LYS A 59 -16.24 -0.19 8.35
CA LYS A 59 -17.60 0.25 8.53
C LYS A 59 -18.52 -0.21 7.40
N GLU A 60 -18.00 -0.31 6.20
CA GLU A 60 -18.78 -0.70 5.03
C GLU A 60 -18.85 -2.21 4.84
N GLY A 61 -18.33 -2.98 5.79
CA GLY A 61 -18.36 -4.43 5.69
C GLY A 61 -17.30 -5.01 4.75
N ALA A 62 -16.33 -4.23 4.35
CA ALA A 62 -15.27 -4.66 3.43
C ALA A 62 -13.94 -4.90 4.16
N GLY A 63 -14.00 -5.14 5.47
CA GLY A 63 -12.79 -5.33 6.26
C GLY A 63 -11.99 -6.57 5.92
N GLU A 64 -12.58 -7.53 5.21
CA GLU A 64 -11.86 -8.75 4.82
C GLU A 64 -10.65 -8.44 3.92
N LEU A 65 -10.72 -7.37 3.15
CA LEU A 65 -9.58 -6.97 2.32
C LEU A 65 -8.36 -6.67 3.19
N LEU A 66 -8.59 -6.13 4.38
CA LEU A 66 -7.51 -5.79 5.31
C LEU A 66 -6.86 -7.02 5.94
N THR A 67 -7.59 -8.15 6.01
CA THR A 67 -7.04 -9.36 6.61
C THR A 67 -5.96 -10.00 5.74
N THR A 68 -5.90 -9.63 4.47
CA THR A 68 -4.86 -10.12 3.56
C THR A 68 -3.60 -9.28 3.62
N CYS A 69 -3.64 -8.15 4.33
CA CYS A 69 -2.46 -7.33 4.58
C CYS A 69 -1.68 -7.90 5.75
N LYS A 70 -0.37 -7.70 5.72
CA LYS A 70 0.54 -8.07 6.81
C LYS A 70 1.20 -6.83 7.36
N GLN A 71 1.92 -6.99 8.48
CA GLN A 71 2.80 -5.93 8.95
C GLN A 71 4.23 -6.44 8.92
N LEU A 72 5.10 -5.68 8.29
CA LEU A 72 6.52 -5.93 8.25
C LEU A 72 7.25 -4.67 8.70
N LYS A 73 8.43 -4.85 9.27
CA LYS A 73 9.25 -3.71 9.63
C LYS A 73 10.00 -3.22 8.41
N LEU A 74 9.68 -2.02 7.97
CA LEU A 74 10.35 -1.38 6.84
C LEU A 74 10.97 -0.07 7.33
N ARG A 75 12.02 0.36 6.61
CA ARG A 75 12.65 1.63 6.94
C ARG A 75 11.73 2.79 6.59
N ALA A 76 11.47 3.61 7.61
CA ALA A 76 10.62 4.79 7.46
C ALA A 76 11.44 5.98 6.95
N PRO A 77 10.77 7.10 6.57
CA PRO A 77 11.50 8.30 6.13
C PRO A 77 12.49 8.84 7.14
N ASP A 78 12.27 8.61 8.43
CA ASP A 78 13.20 9.05 9.47
C ASP A 78 14.39 8.11 9.65
N GLY A 79 14.49 7.05 8.84
CA GLY A 79 15.58 6.10 8.89
C GLY A 79 15.40 4.96 9.90
N LYS A 80 14.33 4.97 10.66
CA LYS A 80 14.06 3.92 11.64
C LYS A 80 13.19 2.83 11.06
N LEU A 81 13.33 1.61 11.58
CA LEU A 81 12.46 0.50 11.20
C LEU A 81 11.15 0.62 11.96
N ARG A 82 10.03 0.59 11.21
CA ARG A 82 8.70 0.70 11.80
C ARG A 82 7.77 -0.33 11.20
N ALA A 83 6.83 -0.81 12.00
CA ALA A 83 5.79 -1.72 11.51
C ALA A 83 4.97 -1.01 10.43
N THR A 84 4.86 -1.64 9.28
CA THR A 84 4.25 -1.04 8.10
C THR A 84 3.27 -2.03 7.49
N ASP A 85 2.07 -1.56 7.18
CA ASP A 85 1.10 -2.41 6.48
C ASP A 85 1.61 -2.69 5.08
N VAL A 86 1.69 -3.97 4.72
CA VAL A 86 2.15 -4.41 3.40
C VAL A 86 1.17 -5.40 2.81
N ALA A 87 1.19 -5.51 1.49
CA ALA A 87 0.30 -6.42 0.77
C ALA A 87 1.04 -6.99 -0.42
N ASP A 88 0.68 -8.23 -0.79
CA ASP A 88 1.24 -8.84 -1.99
C ASP A 88 0.62 -8.22 -3.24
N THR A 89 1.11 -8.62 -4.41
CA THR A 89 0.67 -8.04 -5.68
C THR A 89 -0.84 -8.12 -5.86
N GLN A 90 -1.43 -9.26 -5.60
CA GLN A 90 -2.86 -9.46 -5.78
C GLN A 90 -3.67 -8.55 -4.87
N THR A 91 -3.29 -8.48 -3.60
CA THR A 91 -3.98 -7.64 -2.62
C THR A 91 -3.81 -6.16 -2.95
N VAL A 92 -2.62 -5.77 -3.41
CA VAL A 92 -2.38 -4.39 -3.83
C VAL A 92 -3.35 -3.99 -4.93
N PHE A 93 -3.55 -4.82 -5.94
CA PHE A 93 -4.49 -4.49 -7.01
C PHE A 93 -5.93 -4.38 -6.52
N ARG A 94 -6.32 -5.21 -5.55
CA ARG A 94 -7.65 -5.08 -4.96
C ARG A 94 -7.80 -3.76 -4.21
N ILE A 95 -6.76 -3.35 -3.50
CA ILE A 95 -6.77 -2.07 -2.80
C ILE A 95 -6.85 -0.92 -3.80
N ILE A 96 -6.08 -0.97 -4.88
CA ILE A 96 -6.11 0.03 -5.93
C ILE A 96 -7.53 0.21 -6.48
N GLN A 97 -8.22 -0.90 -6.72
CA GLN A 97 -9.58 -0.86 -7.24
C GLN A 97 -10.58 -0.29 -6.25
N SER A 98 -10.27 -0.37 -4.96
CA SER A 98 -11.16 0.11 -3.91
C SER A 98 -10.95 1.59 -3.56
N VAL A 99 -9.78 2.15 -3.89
CA VAL A 99 -9.47 3.54 -3.57
C VAL A 99 -10.13 4.47 -4.60
N PRO A 100 -10.95 5.44 -4.15
CA PRO A 100 -11.55 6.40 -5.08
C PRO A 100 -10.51 7.42 -5.55
N SER A 101 -9.97 7.20 -6.74
CA SER A 101 -8.89 7.99 -7.28
C SER A 101 -8.98 7.99 -8.79
N GLU A 102 -8.60 9.09 -9.43
CA GLU A 102 -8.58 9.17 -10.87
C GLU A 102 -7.66 8.13 -11.48
N LYS A 103 -6.54 7.85 -10.82
CA LYS A 103 -5.60 6.85 -11.30
C LYS A 103 -6.16 5.44 -11.20
N ALA A 104 -7.02 5.19 -10.20
CA ALA A 104 -7.58 3.87 -9.96
C ALA A 104 -8.75 3.55 -10.88
N VAL A 105 -9.50 4.55 -11.34
CA VAL A 105 -10.71 4.31 -12.15
C VAL A 105 -10.44 4.26 -13.63
N ARG A 106 -9.22 4.45 -14.05
CA ARG A 106 -8.88 4.44 -15.48
C ARG A 106 -8.59 3.06 -16.04
#